data_9d4989313a4e40aa399f8da5dbfcf987
#
_entry.id   9d4989313a4e40aa399f8da5dbfcf987
#
_cell.length_a   1.000
_cell.length_b   1.000
_cell.length_c   1.000
_cell.angle_alpha   90.00
_cell.angle_beta   90.00
_cell.angle_gamma   90.00
#
_symmetry.space_group_name_H-M   'P 1'
#
loop_
_entity.id
_entity.type
_entity.pdbx_description
1 polymer ?
#
loop_
_entity_poly.entity_id
_entity_poly.type
_entity_poly.pdbx_seq_one_letter_code
_entity_poly.pdbx_strand_id
1 'polypeptide(L)'
;RQKTPVEWAMVQNNLGNTLVTLGIQLNDKARINQAADAFRAALEVRTRDTFPVSWATSRLNLGNALSGVARFDMGTGTLEEAAAAYDDALTVFTRQRFSMDWASAQNNLGSIYQTLGQRTRDASRLEQSVAAFQAARQVYVRRKFPLDWAMSYYNLGNTLQLLGGVTDKPEHYGEAVDAYRNALREYQRETNPRQWALTQAGLGSTLHWLSMSNADPKTLRDSIAARRAALEVLTIETAPVDWANAQNGIGMSLLNLGNIERTGKYLDEAEAAFTATLKVFTRESQPMQWAFEQNNLGDIHWNRASYGGGKPEYLKAIAFFENAKQGFTEAGYTIPIPLTDQKIDLVKQQLAKK
;
A
#
# COMPACT_ATOMS: atom_id res chain seq x y z
N ARG A 1 20.10 -30.25 -23.53
CA ARG A 1 20.96 -29.80 -22.44
C ARG A 1 22.42 -30.23 -22.63
N GLN A 2 22.70 -31.49 -22.77
CA GLN A 2 24.11 -32.01 -22.82
C GLN A 2 24.93 -31.54 -24.03
N LYS A 3 24.32 -31.38 -25.22
CA LYS A 3 25.02 -30.97 -26.46
C LYS A 3 25.19 -29.44 -26.58
N THR A 4 24.26 -28.66 -26.09
CA THR A 4 24.24 -27.18 -26.23
C THR A 4 23.74 -26.55 -24.89
N PRO A 5 24.57 -26.60 -23.82
CA PRO A 5 24.13 -26.15 -22.51
C PRO A 5 23.84 -24.64 -22.44
N VAL A 6 24.58 -23.82 -23.18
CA VAL A 6 24.39 -22.36 -23.18
C VAL A 6 23.08 -21.96 -23.87
N GLU A 7 22.80 -22.54 -25.01
CA GLU A 7 21.55 -22.32 -25.75
C GLU A 7 20.34 -22.84 -24.92
N TRP A 8 20.49 -23.99 -24.29
CA TRP A 8 19.47 -24.52 -23.41
C TRP A 8 19.19 -23.56 -22.25
N ALA A 9 20.21 -23.01 -21.60
CA ALA A 9 20.04 -22.02 -20.54
C ALA A 9 19.39 -20.72 -21.04
N MET A 10 19.69 -20.31 -22.28
CA MET A 10 19.02 -19.17 -22.91
C MET A 10 17.52 -19.45 -23.12
N VAL A 11 17.18 -20.63 -23.62
CA VAL A 11 15.80 -21.05 -23.80
C VAL A 11 15.04 -21.10 -22.48
N GLN A 12 15.67 -21.65 -21.41
CA GLN A 12 15.08 -21.67 -20.07
C GLN A 12 14.81 -20.25 -19.55
N ASN A 13 15.76 -19.33 -19.70
CA ASN A 13 15.57 -17.95 -19.28
C ASN A 13 14.44 -17.25 -20.06
N ASN A 14 14.33 -17.49 -21.38
CA ASN A 14 13.27 -16.92 -22.20
C ASN A 14 11.90 -17.53 -21.86
N LEU A 15 11.85 -18.85 -21.61
CA LEU A 15 10.65 -19.52 -21.11
C LEU A 15 10.18 -18.91 -19.78
N GLY A 16 11.11 -18.67 -18.85
CA GLY A 16 10.83 -18.01 -17.57
C GLY A 16 10.19 -16.64 -17.77
N ASN A 17 10.74 -15.79 -18.64
CA ASN A 17 10.18 -14.47 -18.96
C ASN A 17 8.75 -14.56 -19.50
N THR A 18 8.49 -15.48 -20.42
CA THR A 18 7.16 -15.70 -20.99
C THR A 18 6.17 -16.16 -19.93
N LEU A 19 6.58 -17.09 -19.06
CA LEU A 19 5.76 -17.64 -17.98
C LEU A 19 5.44 -16.59 -16.91
N VAL A 20 6.40 -15.71 -16.54
CA VAL A 20 6.11 -14.57 -15.64
C VAL A 20 5.05 -13.66 -16.22
N THR A 21 5.23 -13.25 -17.48
CA THR A 21 4.29 -12.34 -18.14
C THR A 21 2.88 -12.95 -18.17
N LEU A 22 2.77 -14.18 -18.62
CA LEU A 22 1.49 -14.90 -18.71
C LEU A 22 0.88 -15.14 -17.34
N GLY A 23 1.70 -15.55 -16.35
CA GLY A 23 1.26 -15.81 -14.98
C GLY A 23 0.73 -14.56 -14.29
N ILE A 24 1.36 -13.40 -14.50
CA ILE A 24 0.88 -12.11 -13.99
C ILE A 24 -0.44 -11.72 -14.65
N GLN A 25 -0.55 -11.81 -15.98
CA GLN A 25 -1.76 -11.46 -16.72
C GLN A 25 -2.97 -12.32 -16.32
N LEU A 26 -2.74 -13.62 -16.09
CA LEU A 26 -3.79 -14.57 -15.72
C LEU A 26 -3.99 -14.71 -14.21
N ASN A 27 -3.20 -13.97 -13.40
CA ASN A 27 -3.15 -14.11 -11.94
C ASN A 27 -2.93 -15.57 -11.49
N ASP A 28 -2.01 -16.28 -12.17
CA ASP A 28 -1.75 -17.71 -12.03
C ASP A 28 -0.42 -17.96 -11.31
N LYS A 29 -0.50 -18.27 -10.01
CA LYS A 29 0.67 -18.60 -9.17
C LYS A 29 1.49 -19.75 -9.71
N ALA A 30 0.84 -20.80 -10.26
CA ALA A 30 1.54 -21.99 -10.72
C ALA A 30 2.47 -21.68 -11.90
N ARG A 31 2.01 -20.84 -12.84
CA ARG A 31 2.86 -20.38 -13.96
C ARG A 31 4.02 -19.52 -13.49
N ILE A 32 3.83 -18.65 -12.49
CA ILE A 32 4.93 -17.84 -11.96
C ILE A 32 5.96 -18.72 -11.24
N ASN A 33 5.52 -19.78 -10.54
CA ASN A 33 6.44 -20.78 -9.97
C ASN A 33 7.23 -21.52 -11.06
N GLN A 34 6.58 -21.96 -12.15
CA GLN A 34 7.27 -22.56 -13.28
C GLN A 34 8.31 -21.61 -13.90
N ALA A 35 8.06 -20.32 -13.91
CA ALA A 35 9.03 -19.32 -14.32
C ALA A 35 10.26 -19.30 -13.41
N ALA A 36 10.05 -19.29 -12.10
CA ALA A 36 11.15 -19.35 -11.12
C ALA A 36 11.99 -20.62 -11.32
N ASP A 37 11.37 -21.77 -11.56
CA ASP A 37 12.07 -23.03 -11.84
C ASP A 37 12.86 -22.98 -13.14
N ALA A 38 12.32 -22.35 -14.19
CA ALA A 38 13.04 -22.15 -15.46
C ALA A 38 14.28 -21.24 -15.27
N PHE A 39 14.17 -20.18 -14.45
CA PHE A 39 15.34 -19.34 -14.14
C PHE A 39 16.38 -20.09 -13.29
N ARG A 40 15.97 -20.90 -12.31
CA ARG A 40 16.89 -21.77 -11.55
C ARG A 40 17.58 -22.77 -12.48
N ALA A 41 16.85 -23.36 -13.40
CA ALA A 41 17.42 -24.25 -14.41
C ALA A 41 18.46 -23.54 -15.31
N ALA A 42 18.20 -22.30 -15.72
CA ALA A 42 19.17 -21.52 -16.49
C ALA A 42 20.45 -21.24 -15.66
N LEU A 43 20.32 -20.99 -14.35
CA LEU A 43 21.42 -20.73 -13.42
C LEU A 43 22.33 -21.95 -13.16
N GLU A 44 21.87 -23.19 -13.47
CA GLU A 44 22.73 -24.38 -13.42
C GLU A 44 23.87 -24.34 -14.47
N VAL A 45 23.70 -23.57 -15.54
CA VAL A 45 24.69 -23.41 -16.60
C VAL A 45 25.32 -22.02 -16.54
N ARG A 46 24.52 -20.99 -16.32
CA ARG A 46 24.98 -19.61 -16.19
C ARG A 46 25.51 -19.41 -14.78
N THR A 47 26.83 -19.57 -14.60
CA THR A 47 27.47 -19.30 -13.31
C THR A 47 28.07 -17.90 -13.29
N ARG A 48 28.30 -17.36 -12.10
CA ARG A 48 28.91 -16.04 -11.93
C ARG A 48 30.30 -15.95 -12.57
N ASP A 49 31.05 -17.04 -12.50
CA ASP A 49 32.45 -17.07 -12.97
C ASP A 49 32.53 -17.19 -14.50
N THR A 50 31.62 -17.99 -15.12
CA THR A 50 31.69 -18.25 -16.56
C THR A 50 30.88 -17.28 -17.40
N PHE A 51 29.72 -16.82 -16.88
CA PHE A 51 28.80 -15.95 -17.60
C PHE A 51 28.21 -14.86 -16.67
N PRO A 52 29.06 -13.98 -16.09
CA PRO A 52 28.63 -13.08 -15.01
C PRO A 52 27.41 -12.25 -15.36
N VAL A 53 27.34 -11.64 -16.55
CA VAL A 53 26.21 -10.80 -16.97
C VAL A 53 24.92 -11.64 -17.15
N SER A 54 25.04 -12.79 -17.83
CA SER A 54 23.88 -13.67 -18.04
C SER A 54 23.41 -14.30 -16.72
N TRP A 55 24.32 -14.60 -15.79
CA TRP A 55 24.00 -15.03 -14.46
C TRP A 55 23.23 -13.95 -13.70
N ALA A 56 23.74 -12.71 -13.66
CA ALA A 56 23.08 -11.59 -13.01
C ALA A 56 21.68 -11.30 -13.60
N THR A 57 21.55 -11.38 -14.93
CA THR A 57 20.24 -11.27 -15.61
C THR A 57 19.27 -12.36 -15.13
N SER A 58 19.75 -13.62 -15.06
CA SER A 58 18.88 -14.72 -14.60
C SER A 58 18.54 -14.61 -13.11
N ARG A 59 19.45 -14.06 -12.26
CA ARG A 59 19.17 -13.73 -10.87
C ARG A 59 18.13 -12.63 -10.73
N LEU A 60 18.27 -11.55 -11.50
CA LEU A 60 17.27 -10.46 -11.53
C LEU A 60 15.88 -10.99 -11.93
N ASN A 61 15.82 -11.83 -12.96
CA ASN A 61 14.57 -12.42 -13.44
C ASN A 61 13.97 -13.40 -12.43
N LEU A 62 14.80 -14.18 -11.74
CA LEU A 62 14.37 -15.03 -10.63
C LEU A 62 13.75 -14.18 -9.50
N GLY A 63 14.41 -13.09 -9.10
CA GLY A 63 13.87 -12.13 -8.14
C GLY A 63 12.49 -11.59 -8.55
N ASN A 64 12.32 -11.24 -9.84
CA ASN A 64 11.04 -10.78 -10.39
C ASN A 64 9.95 -11.87 -10.30
N ALA A 65 10.29 -13.12 -10.64
CA ALA A 65 9.35 -14.25 -10.53
C ALA A 65 8.96 -14.50 -9.06
N LEU A 66 9.92 -14.56 -8.14
CA LEU A 66 9.68 -14.75 -6.71
C LEU A 66 8.86 -13.61 -6.10
N SER A 67 9.11 -12.36 -6.51
CA SER A 67 8.26 -11.21 -6.14
C SER A 67 6.81 -11.42 -6.59
N GLY A 68 6.62 -11.95 -7.80
CA GLY A 68 5.30 -12.33 -8.32
C GLY A 68 4.63 -13.43 -7.49
N VAL A 69 5.36 -14.48 -7.10
CA VAL A 69 4.86 -15.58 -6.23
C VAL A 69 4.47 -15.05 -4.86
N ALA A 70 5.28 -14.16 -4.28
CA ALA A 70 5.06 -13.61 -2.95
C ALA A 70 3.74 -12.82 -2.79
N ARG A 71 3.10 -12.43 -3.90
CA ARG A 71 1.75 -11.82 -3.87
C ARG A 71 0.66 -12.79 -3.42
N PHE A 72 0.89 -14.09 -3.58
CA PHE A 72 -0.04 -15.15 -3.18
C PHE A 72 0.29 -15.77 -1.83
N ASP A 73 1.44 -15.45 -1.26
CA ASP A 73 1.92 -15.99 0.02
C ASP A 73 1.89 -14.90 1.09
N MET A 74 1.50 -15.26 2.31
CA MET A 74 1.54 -14.34 3.45
C MET A 74 2.88 -14.38 4.21
N GLY A 75 3.69 -15.43 4.00
CA GLY A 75 5.00 -15.62 4.64
C GLY A 75 6.09 -14.71 4.06
N THR A 76 7.25 -14.68 4.73
CA THR A 76 8.40 -13.86 4.33
C THR A 76 9.43 -14.60 3.49
N GLY A 77 9.45 -15.93 3.53
CA GLY A 77 10.53 -16.74 2.91
C GLY A 77 10.73 -16.48 1.42
N THR A 78 9.64 -16.42 0.64
CA THR A 78 9.71 -16.11 -0.82
C THR A 78 10.23 -14.70 -1.07
N LEU A 79 9.90 -13.74 -0.19
CA LEU A 79 10.42 -12.36 -0.30
C LEU A 79 11.91 -12.30 0.03
N GLU A 80 12.37 -13.05 1.02
CA GLU A 80 13.80 -13.11 1.36
C GLU A 80 14.62 -13.77 0.25
N GLU A 81 14.09 -14.83 -0.38
CA GLU A 81 14.73 -15.43 -1.56
C GLU A 81 14.77 -14.44 -2.74
N ALA A 82 13.70 -13.65 -2.95
CA ALA A 82 13.69 -12.59 -3.96
C ALA A 82 14.74 -11.51 -3.68
N ALA A 83 14.85 -11.05 -2.43
CA ALA A 83 15.86 -10.08 -2.02
C ALA A 83 17.28 -10.60 -2.30
N ALA A 84 17.58 -11.85 -1.88
CA ALA A 84 18.87 -12.47 -2.14
C ALA A 84 19.18 -12.58 -3.65
N ALA A 85 18.18 -12.85 -4.49
CA ALA A 85 18.38 -12.92 -5.94
C ALA A 85 18.71 -11.53 -6.54
N TYR A 86 18.11 -10.45 -6.04
CA TYR A 86 18.47 -9.09 -6.45
C TYR A 86 19.85 -8.67 -5.93
N ASP A 87 20.18 -8.99 -4.67
CA ASP A 87 21.50 -8.71 -4.10
C ASP A 87 22.60 -9.43 -4.89
N ASP A 88 22.38 -10.68 -5.28
CA ASP A 88 23.27 -11.43 -6.16
C ASP A 88 23.48 -10.70 -7.50
N ALA A 89 22.40 -10.27 -8.16
CA ALA A 89 22.48 -9.54 -9.41
C ALA A 89 23.29 -8.23 -9.27
N LEU A 90 23.12 -7.51 -8.16
CA LEU A 90 23.81 -6.26 -7.84
C LEU A 90 25.33 -6.46 -7.63
N THR A 91 25.80 -7.69 -7.38
CA THR A 91 27.26 -7.98 -7.33
C THR A 91 27.94 -7.85 -8.70
N VAL A 92 27.16 -7.89 -9.79
CA VAL A 92 27.64 -7.76 -11.16
C VAL A 92 27.12 -6.47 -11.80
N PHE A 93 25.84 -6.19 -11.63
CA PHE A 93 25.23 -4.94 -12.11
C PHE A 93 25.63 -3.80 -11.18
N THR A 94 26.62 -3.02 -11.62
CA THR A 94 27.06 -1.82 -10.91
C THR A 94 26.54 -0.57 -11.62
N ARG A 95 26.36 0.52 -10.86
CA ARG A 95 25.89 1.80 -11.41
C ARG A 95 26.76 2.30 -12.57
N GLN A 96 28.06 2.04 -12.53
CA GLN A 96 29.03 2.52 -13.52
C GLN A 96 28.96 1.74 -14.84
N ARG A 97 28.73 0.41 -14.78
CA ARG A 97 28.82 -0.47 -15.95
C ARG A 97 27.45 -0.85 -16.53
N PHE A 98 26.43 -0.99 -15.67
CA PHE A 98 25.09 -1.47 -16.01
C PHE A 98 24.04 -0.62 -15.28
N SER A 99 24.08 0.70 -15.54
CA SER A 99 23.33 1.66 -14.73
C SER A 99 21.82 1.37 -14.69
N MET A 100 21.20 0.99 -15.81
CA MET A 100 19.77 0.70 -15.86
C MET A 100 19.39 -0.60 -15.13
N ASP A 101 20.17 -1.67 -15.35
CA ASP A 101 19.96 -2.95 -14.65
C ASP A 101 20.15 -2.78 -13.14
N TRP A 102 21.18 -2.03 -12.76
CA TRP A 102 21.45 -1.68 -11.37
C TRP A 102 20.27 -0.90 -10.75
N ALA A 103 19.77 0.13 -11.42
CA ALA A 103 18.65 0.93 -10.91
C ALA A 103 17.36 0.11 -10.83
N SER A 104 17.11 -0.76 -11.83
CA SER A 104 15.96 -1.68 -11.82
C SER A 104 16.05 -2.67 -10.66
N ALA A 105 17.22 -3.28 -10.44
CA ALA A 105 17.44 -4.18 -9.32
C ALA A 105 17.25 -3.48 -7.97
N GLN A 106 17.79 -2.26 -7.79
CA GLN A 106 17.61 -1.45 -6.59
C GLN A 106 16.12 -1.10 -6.36
N ASN A 107 15.41 -0.68 -7.40
CA ASN A 107 13.98 -0.35 -7.28
C ASN A 107 13.15 -1.59 -6.88
N ASN A 108 13.42 -2.74 -7.48
CA ASN A 108 12.72 -3.98 -7.16
C ASN A 108 13.06 -4.48 -5.76
N LEU A 109 14.32 -4.42 -5.36
CA LEU A 109 14.78 -4.74 -4.00
C LEU A 109 14.12 -3.83 -2.96
N GLY A 110 14.00 -2.53 -3.26
CA GLY A 110 13.25 -1.58 -2.45
C GLY A 110 11.80 -2.03 -2.22
N SER A 111 11.11 -2.48 -3.27
CA SER A 111 9.74 -3.00 -3.17
C SER A 111 9.64 -4.27 -2.32
N ILE A 112 10.64 -5.15 -2.39
CA ILE A 112 10.71 -6.35 -1.53
C ILE A 112 10.91 -5.96 -0.07
N TYR A 113 11.85 -5.07 0.23
CA TYR A 113 12.09 -4.60 1.60
C TYR A 113 10.87 -3.84 2.17
N GLN A 114 10.15 -3.06 1.34
CA GLN A 114 8.89 -2.43 1.73
C GLN A 114 7.88 -3.49 2.17
N THR A 115 7.69 -4.55 1.36
CA THR A 115 6.72 -5.60 1.67
C THR A 115 7.13 -6.40 2.91
N LEU A 116 8.42 -6.71 3.06
CA LEU A 116 8.95 -7.35 4.26
C LEU A 116 8.68 -6.48 5.49
N GLY A 117 9.09 -5.21 5.46
CA GLY A 117 8.89 -4.28 6.56
C GLY A 117 7.42 -4.07 6.93
N GLN A 118 6.52 -4.05 5.93
CA GLN A 118 5.08 -3.98 6.15
C GLN A 118 4.55 -5.23 6.85
N ARG A 119 4.95 -6.44 6.40
CA ARG A 119 4.45 -7.71 6.97
C ARG A 119 4.96 -7.96 8.39
N THR A 120 6.22 -7.61 8.65
CA THR A 120 6.88 -7.85 9.93
C THR A 120 6.83 -6.66 10.89
N ARG A 121 6.36 -5.49 10.43
CA ARG A 121 6.43 -4.21 11.12
C ARG A 121 7.86 -3.84 11.52
N ASP A 122 8.82 -4.18 10.66
CA ASP A 122 10.25 -3.96 10.88
C ASP A 122 10.71 -2.66 10.23
N ALA A 123 11.02 -1.66 11.06
CA ALA A 123 11.52 -0.36 10.62
C ALA A 123 12.84 -0.47 9.83
N SER A 124 13.74 -1.40 10.21
CA SER A 124 15.03 -1.58 9.52
C SER A 124 14.82 -2.03 8.07
N ARG A 125 13.85 -2.91 7.80
CA ARG A 125 13.49 -3.30 6.43
C ARG A 125 12.91 -2.12 5.63
N LEU A 126 12.12 -1.27 6.27
CA LEU A 126 11.60 -0.06 5.62
C LEU A 126 12.70 0.96 5.33
N GLU A 127 13.68 1.13 6.22
CA GLU A 127 14.87 1.97 5.99
C GLU A 127 15.72 1.44 4.83
N GLN A 128 15.92 0.11 4.74
CA GLN A 128 16.56 -0.53 3.59
C GLN A 128 15.79 -0.25 2.28
N SER A 129 14.47 -0.29 2.33
CA SER A 129 13.62 0.09 1.18
C SER A 129 13.83 1.54 0.75
N VAL A 130 13.83 2.47 1.70
CA VAL A 130 14.10 3.91 1.44
C VAL A 130 15.46 4.07 0.75
N ALA A 131 16.52 3.43 1.29
CA ALA A 131 17.86 3.49 0.74
C ALA A 131 17.92 2.95 -0.70
N ALA A 132 17.23 1.83 -0.98
CA ALA A 132 17.19 1.22 -2.29
C ALA A 132 16.48 2.11 -3.33
N PHE A 133 15.34 2.72 -3.00
CA PHE A 133 14.67 3.67 -3.90
C PHE A 133 15.51 4.94 -4.11
N GLN A 134 16.18 5.45 -3.09
CA GLN A 134 17.11 6.57 -3.22
C GLN A 134 18.30 6.22 -4.13
N ALA A 135 18.80 4.98 -4.05
CA ALA A 135 19.85 4.49 -4.94
C ALA A 135 19.37 4.45 -6.39
N ALA A 136 18.21 3.85 -6.67
CA ALA A 136 17.65 3.78 -8.03
C ALA A 136 17.51 5.18 -8.67
N ARG A 137 17.10 6.18 -7.90
CA ARG A 137 16.96 7.58 -8.35
C ARG A 137 18.26 8.27 -8.74
N GLN A 138 19.42 7.73 -8.38
CA GLN A 138 20.69 8.23 -8.90
C GLN A 138 20.85 8.00 -10.41
N VAL A 139 20.07 7.06 -10.98
CA VAL A 139 20.01 6.75 -12.41
C VAL A 139 18.71 7.24 -13.03
N TYR A 140 17.60 6.99 -12.36
CA TYR A 140 16.28 7.46 -12.80
C TYR A 140 16.16 8.98 -12.60
N VAL A 141 16.89 9.74 -13.43
CA VAL A 141 16.80 11.21 -13.39
C VAL A 141 15.62 11.68 -14.24
N ARG A 142 14.84 12.63 -13.72
CA ARG A 142 13.59 13.13 -14.28
C ARG A 142 13.66 13.42 -15.79
N ARG A 143 14.75 14.09 -16.24
CA ARG A 143 14.92 14.49 -17.65
C ARG A 143 15.03 13.32 -18.62
N LYS A 144 15.60 12.17 -18.18
CA LYS A 144 15.85 10.99 -19.02
C LYS A 144 14.78 9.92 -18.87
N PHE A 145 14.32 9.71 -17.65
CA PHE A 145 13.44 8.60 -17.24
C PHE A 145 12.32 9.15 -16.37
N PRO A 146 11.43 10.02 -16.90
CA PRO A 146 10.42 10.70 -16.09
C PRO A 146 9.48 9.76 -15.36
N LEU A 147 9.01 8.69 -16.01
CA LEU A 147 8.09 7.74 -15.40
C LEU A 147 8.76 6.84 -14.36
N ASP A 148 10.00 6.37 -14.61
CA ASP A 148 10.76 5.58 -13.63
C ASP A 148 11.12 6.44 -12.40
N TRP A 149 11.45 7.71 -12.64
CA TRP A 149 11.67 8.70 -11.59
C TRP A 149 10.41 8.90 -10.74
N ALA A 150 9.25 9.07 -11.36
CA ALA A 150 7.97 9.23 -10.67
C ALA A 150 7.57 7.96 -9.90
N MET A 151 7.74 6.78 -10.51
CA MET A 151 7.49 5.49 -9.87
C MET A 151 8.35 5.30 -8.62
N SER A 152 9.63 5.63 -8.72
CA SER A 152 10.55 5.53 -7.57
C SER A 152 10.16 6.50 -6.44
N TYR A 153 9.66 7.70 -6.76
CA TYR A 153 9.13 8.62 -5.76
C TYR A 153 7.81 8.16 -5.15
N TYR A 154 6.91 7.59 -5.95
CA TYR A 154 5.67 6.99 -5.46
C TYR A 154 5.96 5.86 -4.47
N ASN A 155 6.86 4.95 -4.82
CA ASN A 155 7.26 3.84 -3.96
C ASN A 155 7.96 4.33 -2.68
N LEU A 156 8.82 5.34 -2.80
CA LEU A 156 9.45 6.01 -1.65
C LEU A 156 8.39 6.62 -0.72
N GLY A 157 7.37 7.29 -1.26
CA GLY A 157 6.26 7.84 -0.50
C GLY A 157 5.50 6.77 0.28
N ASN A 158 5.17 5.65 -0.37
CA ASN A 158 4.54 4.51 0.29
C ASN A 158 5.39 3.96 1.45
N THR A 159 6.72 3.81 1.22
CA THR A 159 7.63 3.29 2.24
C THR A 159 7.76 4.23 3.43
N LEU A 160 7.92 5.53 3.18
CA LEU A 160 8.02 6.56 4.23
C LEU A 160 6.73 6.66 5.05
N GLN A 161 5.56 6.53 4.41
CA GLN A 161 4.28 6.47 5.12
C GLN A 161 4.22 5.25 6.05
N LEU A 162 4.64 4.07 5.59
CA LEU A 162 4.71 2.86 6.42
C LEU A 162 5.71 3.04 7.58
N LEU A 163 6.88 3.62 7.29
CA LEU A 163 7.92 3.89 8.29
C LEU A 163 7.40 4.84 9.37
N GLY A 164 6.66 5.89 8.99
CA GLY A 164 5.98 6.78 9.93
C GLY A 164 5.04 6.03 10.87
N GLY A 165 4.25 5.09 10.32
CA GLY A 165 3.31 4.28 11.11
C GLY A 165 3.98 3.22 11.99
N VAL A 166 5.19 2.77 11.67
CA VAL A 166 5.95 1.80 12.48
C VAL A 166 6.76 2.49 13.58
N THR A 167 7.33 3.65 13.27
CA THR A 167 8.24 4.39 14.18
C THR A 167 7.53 5.47 15.00
N ASP A 168 6.27 5.78 14.66
CA ASP A 168 5.50 6.88 15.24
C ASP A 168 6.21 8.26 15.14
N LYS A 169 6.94 8.46 14.03
CA LYS A 169 7.69 9.70 13.74
C LYS A 169 7.00 10.52 12.66
N PRO A 170 6.45 11.70 13.00
CA PRO A 170 5.74 12.56 12.04
C PRO A 170 6.60 13.04 10.86
N GLU A 171 7.92 13.12 11.05
CA GLU A 171 8.87 13.57 10.03
C GLU A 171 8.77 12.71 8.77
N HIS A 172 8.61 11.39 8.92
CA HIS A 172 8.47 10.47 7.80
C HIS A 172 7.20 10.71 6.98
N TYR A 173 6.11 11.16 7.62
CA TYR A 173 4.90 11.56 6.88
C TYR A 173 5.16 12.85 6.06
N GLY A 174 5.92 13.81 6.59
CA GLY A 174 6.33 14.99 5.85
C GLY A 174 7.16 14.64 4.60
N GLU A 175 8.17 13.78 4.78
CA GLU A 175 8.99 13.28 3.68
C GLU A 175 8.16 12.49 2.64
N ALA A 176 7.17 11.70 3.08
CA ALA A 176 6.27 10.98 2.20
C ALA A 176 5.38 11.91 1.37
N VAL A 177 4.86 13.00 1.97
CA VAL A 177 4.10 14.05 1.26
C VAL A 177 4.95 14.64 0.13
N ASP A 178 6.22 14.97 0.40
CA ASP A 178 7.11 15.51 -0.61
C ASP A 178 7.45 14.49 -1.70
N ALA A 179 7.58 13.21 -1.35
CA ALA A 179 7.78 12.14 -2.31
C ALA A 179 6.58 12.00 -3.26
N TYR A 180 5.35 11.95 -2.75
CA TYR A 180 4.15 11.89 -3.60
C TYR A 180 3.98 13.15 -4.47
N ARG A 181 4.26 14.34 -3.94
CA ARG A 181 4.24 15.58 -4.74
C ARG A 181 5.25 15.56 -5.87
N ASN A 182 6.43 14.97 -5.65
CA ASN A 182 7.39 14.75 -6.71
C ASN A 182 6.86 13.76 -7.76
N ALA A 183 6.29 12.64 -7.39
CA ALA A 183 5.70 11.69 -8.34
C ALA A 183 4.61 12.35 -9.21
N LEU A 184 3.75 13.20 -8.62
CA LEU A 184 2.69 13.94 -9.31
C LEU A 184 3.20 14.99 -10.32
N ARG A 185 4.50 15.27 -10.36
CA ARG A 185 5.07 16.13 -11.41
C ARG A 185 5.12 15.46 -12.78
N GLU A 186 5.07 14.11 -12.81
CA GLU A 186 5.08 13.31 -14.05
C GLU A 186 3.81 12.47 -14.20
N TYR A 187 3.26 11.97 -13.10
CA TYR A 187 1.97 11.31 -13.15
C TYR A 187 0.88 12.35 -13.25
N GLN A 188 0.35 12.51 -14.46
CA GLN A 188 -0.74 13.44 -14.78
C GLN A 188 -2.01 12.65 -15.08
N ARG A 189 -3.16 13.26 -14.78
CA ARG A 189 -4.47 12.62 -14.94
C ARG A 189 -4.72 12.17 -16.38
N GLU A 190 -4.29 12.97 -17.36
CA GLU A 190 -4.55 12.76 -18.78
C GLU A 190 -3.68 11.66 -19.38
N THR A 191 -2.45 11.51 -18.89
CA THR A 191 -1.45 10.59 -19.48
C THR A 191 -1.25 9.32 -18.66
N ASN A 192 -1.38 9.40 -17.34
CA ASN A 192 -1.16 8.31 -16.41
C ASN A 192 -2.29 8.28 -15.34
N PRO A 193 -3.57 8.17 -15.74
CA PRO A 193 -4.70 8.39 -14.85
C PRO A 193 -4.66 7.51 -13.60
N ARG A 194 -4.38 6.23 -13.74
CA ARG A 194 -4.35 5.30 -12.61
C ARG A 194 -3.22 5.62 -11.63
N GLN A 195 -1.99 5.86 -12.12
CA GLN A 195 -0.84 6.19 -11.28
C GLN A 195 -1.04 7.54 -10.58
N TRP A 196 -1.59 8.52 -11.29
CA TRP A 196 -1.97 9.80 -10.72
C TRP A 196 -2.97 9.63 -9.58
N ALA A 197 -4.04 8.89 -9.80
CA ALA A 197 -5.08 8.68 -8.80
C ALA A 197 -4.58 7.92 -7.56
N LEU A 198 -3.79 6.85 -7.74
CA LEU A 198 -3.17 6.12 -6.63
C LEU A 198 -2.19 7.00 -5.84
N THR A 199 -1.46 7.89 -6.55
CA THR A 199 -0.55 8.84 -5.89
C THR A 199 -1.32 9.90 -5.12
N GLN A 200 -2.44 10.40 -5.65
CA GLN A 200 -3.35 11.31 -4.93
C GLN A 200 -3.96 10.64 -3.68
N ALA A 201 -4.38 9.38 -3.79
CA ALA A 201 -4.89 8.62 -2.63
C ALA A 201 -3.82 8.43 -1.55
N GLY A 202 -2.58 8.07 -1.94
CA GLY A 202 -1.43 7.96 -1.04
C GLY A 202 -1.09 9.30 -0.36
N LEU A 203 -1.05 10.38 -1.13
CA LEU A 203 -0.86 11.74 -0.61
C LEU A 203 -1.94 12.09 0.40
N GLY A 204 -3.22 11.85 0.07
CA GLY A 204 -4.34 12.10 0.97
C GLY A 204 -4.26 11.28 2.27
N SER A 205 -3.84 10.01 2.17
CA SER A 205 -3.62 9.16 3.34
C SER A 205 -2.52 9.72 4.24
N THR A 206 -1.40 10.09 3.65
CA THR A 206 -0.24 10.62 4.39
C THR A 206 -0.55 11.96 5.05
N LEU A 207 -1.26 12.86 4.35
CA LEU A 207 -1.70 14.14 4.92
C LEU A 207 -2.64 13.94 6.13
N HIS A 208 -3.53 12.94 6.07
CA HIS A 208 -4.36 12.59 7.22
C HIS A 208 -3.51 12.22 8.45
N TRP A 209 -2.54 11.30 8.29
CA TRP A 209 -1.66 10.90 9.39
C TRP A 209 -0.79 12.05 9.90
N LEU A 210 -0.26 12.87 9.00
CA LEU A 210 0.50 14.06 9.37
C LEU A 210 -0.35 15.03 10.21
N SER A 211 -1.63 15.20 9.89
CA SER A 211 -2.54 16.05 10.64
C SER A 211 -2.82 15.57 12.06
N MET A 212 -2.69 14.26 12.30
CA MET A 212 -2.87 13.71 13.66
C MET A 212 -1.77 14.15 14.63
N SER A 213 -0.58 14.49 14.10
CA SER A 213 0.53 14.96 14.94
C SER A 213 0.49 16.47 15.22
N ASN A 214 -0.13 17.28 14.36
CA ASN A 214 -0.13 18.74 14.47
C ASN A 214 -1.52 19.36 14.61
N ALA A 215 -2.58 18.55 14.54
CA ALA A 215 -3.99 18.96 14.62
C ALA A 215 -4.34 20.14 13.67
N ASP A 216 -3.72 20.16 12.47
CA ASP A 216 -3.90 21.24 11.49
C ASP A 216 -5.12 20.99 10.59
N PRO A 217 -6.19 21.82 10.69
CA PRO A 217 -7.38 21.70 9.84
C PRO A 217 -7.08 21.86 8.35
N LYS A 218 -6.05 22.64 7.99
CA LYS A 218 -5.66 22.83 6.59
C LYS A 218 -5.15 21.53 5.99
N THR A 219 -4.28 20.83 6.71
CA THR A 219 -3.73 19.53 6.28
C THR A 219 -4.84 18.48 6.09
N LEU A 220 -5.89 18.49 6.93
CA LEU A 220 -7.07 17.62 6.72
C LEU A 220 -7.87 18.00 5.47
N ARG A 221 -8.06 19.29 5.20
CA ARG A 221 -8.73 19.73 3.96
C ARG A 221 -7.93 19.33 2.71
N ASP A 222 -6.61 19.46 2.76
CA ASP A 222 -5.72 19.03 1.68
C ASP A 222 -5.79 17.49 1.50
N SER A 223 -5.90 16.73 2.60
CA SER A 223 -6.14 15.26 2.57
C SER A 223 -7.45 14.91 1.85
N ILE A 224 -8.53 15.59 2.19
CA ILE A 224 -9.85 15.39 1.57
C ILE A 224 -9.78 15.73 0.07
N ALA A 225 -9.16 16.86 -0.28
CA ALA A 225 -9.01 17.30 -1.66
C ALA A 225 -8.24 16.28 -2.51
N ALA A 226 -7.11 15.77 -2.00
CA ALA A 226 -6.32 14.75 -2.70
C ALA A 226 -7.11 13.45 -2.93
N ARG A 227 -7.85 12.97 -1.93
CA ARG A 227 -8.68 11.77 -2.10
C ARG A 227 -9.87 11.99 -3.04
N ARG A 228 -10.51 13.16 -3.02
CA ARG A 228 -11.56 13.51 -4.00
C ARG A 228 -11.00 13.52 -5.42
N ALA A 229 -9.79 14.07 -5.61
CA ALA A 229 -9.10 14.00 -6.89
C ALA A 229 -8.86 12.54 -7.34
N ALA A 230 -8.43 11.66 -6.44
CA ALA A 230 -8.27 10.25 -6.77
C ALA A 230 -9.58 9.60 -7.25
N LEU A 231 -10.72 9.95 -6.63
CA LEU A 231 -12.04 9.44 -6.99
C LEU A 231 -12.56 9.92 -8.36
N GLU A 232 -11.92 10.89 -8.99
CA GLU A 232 -12.23 11.26 -10.38
C GLU A 232 -11.80 10.16 -11.38
N VAL A 233 -10.95 9.23 -10.96
CA VAL A 233 -10.45 8.11 -11.77
C VAL A 233 -10.77 6.75 -11.14
N LEU A 234 -10.58 6.63 -9.82
CA LEU A 234 -10.91 5.42 -9.09
C LEU A 234 -12.42 5.35 -8.90
N THR A 235 -13.08 4.43 -9.59
CA THR A 235 -14.53 4.22 -9.47
C THR A 235 -14.84 2.86 -8.86
N ILE A 236 -16.05 2.68 -8.38
CA ILE A 236 -16.49 1.41 -7.81
C ILE A 236 -16.44 0.27 -8.85
N GLU A 237 -16.62 0.58 -10.13
CA GLU A 237 -16.61 -0.39 -11.23
C GLU A 237 -15.19 -0.82 -11.62
N THR A 238 -14.23 0.12 -11.60
CA THR A 238 -12.87 -0.12 -12.12
C THR A 238 -11.85 -0.47 -11.05
N ALA A 239 -12.05 0.03 -9.83
CA ALA A 239 -11.13 -0.14 -8.70
C ALA A 239 -11.89 -0.12 -7.36
N PRO A 240 -12.82 -1.09 -7.09
CA PRO A 240 -13.75 -1.03 -5.97
C PRO A 240 -13.05 -0.85 -4.61
N VAL A 241 -11.97 -1.57 -4.36
CA VAL A 241 -11.24 -1.49 -3.08
C VAL A 241 -10.53 -0.15 -2.91
N ASP A 242 -9.85 0.34 -3.96
CA ASP A 242 -9.16 1.64 -3.93
C ASP A 242 -10.17 2.78 -3.76
N TRP A 243 -11.30 2.69 -4.46
CA TRP A 243 -12.41 3.62 -4.32
C TRP A 243 -12.96 3.64 -2.89
N ALA A 244 -13.25 2.48 -2.30
CA ALA A 244 -13.76 2.38 -0.94
C ALA A 244 -12.74 2.91 0.09
N ASN A 245 -11.46 2.60 -0.06
CA ASN A 245 -10.39 3.14 0.80
C ASN A 245 -10.30 4.68 0.71
N ALA A 246 -10.46 5.25 -0.49
CA ALA A 246 -10.47 6.70 -0.65
C ALA A 246 -11.71 7.33 0.02
N GLN A 247 -12.90 6.73 -0.12
CA GLN A 247 -14.13 7.17 0.57
C GLN A 247 -13.99 7.09 2.09
N ASN A 248 -13.52 5.94 2.62
CA ASN A 248 -13.23 5.79 4.05
C ASN A 248 -12.31 6.90 4.56
N GLY A 249 -11.21 7.13 3.85
CA GLY A 249 -10.27 8.18 4.24
C GLY A 249 -10.82 9.61 4.18
N ILE A 250 -11.79 9.89 3.27
CA ILE A 250 -12.53 11.17 3.28
C ILE A 250 -13.37 11.25 4.55
N GLY A 251 -14.15 10.22 4.86
CA GLY A 251 -14.97 10.15 6.07
C GLY A 251 -14.16 10.38 7.34
N MET A 252 -13.03 9.68 7.48
CA MET A 252 -12.12 9.86 8.63
C MET A 252 -11.58 11.29 8.74
N SER A 253 -11.18 11.89 7.60
CA SER A 253 -10.63 13.26 7.61
C SER A 253 -11.71 14.30 7.94
N LEU A 254 -12.95 14.11 7.46
CA LEU A 254 -14.10 14.96 7.79
C LEU A 254 -14.48 14.84 9.28
N LEU A 255 -14.51 13.62 9.81
CA LEU A 255 -14.79 13.39 11.23
C LEU A 255 -13.76 14.09 12.11
N ASN A 256 -12.47 13.94 11.81
CA ASN A 256 -11.39 14.58 12.56
C ASN A 256 -11.43 16.11 12.42
N LEU A 257 -11.75 16.62 11.22
CA LEU A 257 -11.93 18.07 11.00
C LEU A 257 -13.08 18.60 11.86
N GLY A 258 -14.21 17.88 11.95
CA GLY A 258 -15.32 18.22 12.83
C GLY A 258 -14.93 18.23 14.31
N ASN A 259 -14.11 17.29 14.74
CA ASN A 259 -13.62 17.20 16.11
C ASN A 259 -12.68 18.39 16.46
N ILE A 260 -11.76 18.75 15.56
CA ILE A 260 -10.84 19.89 15.76
C ILE A 260 -11.61 21.22 15.80
N GLU A 261 -12.51 21.42 14.84
CA GLU A 261 -13.34 22.64 14.74
C GLU A 261 -14.51 22.66 15.72
N ARG A 262 -14.73 21.58 16.47
CA ARG A 262 -15.84 21.40 17.41
C ARG A 262 -17.21 21.67 16.79
N THR A 263 -17.46 21.07 15.61
CA THR A 263 -18.68 21.31 14.83
C THR A 263 -19.22 20.01 14.23
N GLY A 264 -20.55 19.89 14.19
CA GLY A 264 -21.24 18.80 13.48
C GLY A 264 -21.36 19.00 11.96
N LYS A 265 -20.82 20.09 11.41
CA LYS A 265 -21.00 20.48 9.99
C LYS A 265 -20.61 19.39 8.99
N TYR A 266 -19.62 18.57 9.34
CA TYR A 266 -19.06 17.57 8.43
C TYR A 266 -19.63 16.17 8.62
N LEU A 267 -20.51 15.95 9.60
CA LEU A 267 -20.98 14.62 9.97
C LEU A 267 -21.82 13.95 8.88
N ASP A 268 -22.65 14.71 8.17
CA ASP A 268 -23.52 14.15 7.11
C ASP A 268 -22.69 13.68 5.91
N GLU A 269 -21.65 14.44 5.52
CA GLU A 269 -20.76 14.04 4.44
C GLU A 269 -19.87 12.85 4.85
N ALA A 270 -19.40 12.83 6.11
CA ALA A 270 -18.62 11.71 6.64
C ALA A 270 -19.45 10.42 6.70
N GLU A 271 -20.72 10.50 7.16
CA GLU A 271 -21.66 9.37 7.17
C GLU A 271 -21.91 8.84 5.76
N ALA A 272 -22.14 9.74 4.79
CA ALA A 272 -22.32 9.36 3.40
C ALA A 272 -21.08 8.64 2.84
N ALA A 273 -19.90 9.12 3.15
CA ALA A 273 -18.62 8.51 2.73
C ALA A 273 -18.45 7.10 3.32
N PHE A 274 -18.65 6.92 4.64
CA PHE A 274 -18.56 5.59 5.27
C PHE A 274 -19.67 4.64 4.79
N THR A 275 -20.89 5.13 4.61
CA THR A 275 -21.99 4.31 4.07
C THR A 275 -21.71 3.84 2.64
N ALA A 276 -21.06 4.68 1.84
CA ALA A 276 -20.69 4.33 0.48
C ALA A 276 -19.72 3.13 0.43
N THR A 277 -18.79 3.02 1.38
CA THR A 277 -17.81 1.92 1.43
C THR A 277 -18.47 0.56 1.64
N LEU A 278 -19.63 0.52 2.32
CA LEU A 278 -20.36 -0.72 2.60
C LEU A 278 -20.89 -1.42 1.32
N LYS A 279 -20.89 -0.72 0.18
CA LYS A 279 -21.18 -1.34 -1.13
C LYS A 279 -20.07 -2.29 -1.58
N VAL A 280 -18.86 -2.12 -1.05
CA VAL A 280 -17.67 -2.92 -1.35
C VAL A 280 -17.29 -3.80 -0.17
N PHE A 281 -17.20 -3.21 1.01
CA PHE A 281 -16.86 -3.91 2.26
C PHE A 281 -18.13 -4.44 2.89
N THR A 282 -18.57 -5.63 2.44
CA THR A 282 -19.74 -6.29 3.03
C THR A 282 -19.33 -7.22 4.17
N ARG A 283 -20.27 -7.53 5.04
CA ARG A 283 -20.03 -8.43 6.17
C ARG A 283 -19.58 -9.81 5.70
N GLU A 284 -20.13 -10.28 4.56
CA GLU A 284 -19.84 -11.60 4.00
C GLU A 284 -18.47 -11.66 3.31
N SER A 285 -18.11 -10.61 2.55
CA SER A 285 -16.89 -10.62 1.72
C SER A 285 -15.66 -10.10 2.46
N GLN A 286 -15.84 -9.10 3.33
CA GLN A 286 -14.77 -8.42 4.04
C GLN A 286 -15.22 -8.02 5.46
N PRO A 287 -15.46 -9.00 6.35
CA PRO A 287 -16.04 -8.75 7.67
C PRO A 287 -15.24 -7.79 8.54
N MET A 288 -13.91 -7.83 8.44
CA MET A 288 -13.04 -6.93 9.20
C MET A 288 -13.20 -5.47 8.75
N GLN A 289 -13.17 -5.20 7.43
CA GLN A 289 -13.35 -3.86 6.87
C GLN A 289 -14.77 -3.36 7.16
N TRP A 290 -15.77 -4.21 6.97
CA TRP A 290 -17.15 -3.88 7.33
C TRP A 290 -17.27 -3.47 8.79
N ALA A 291 -16.61 -4.18 9.72
CA ALA A 291 -16.64 -3.85 11.14
C ALA A 291 -15.97 -2.49 11.44
N PHE A 292 -14.88 -2.14 10.75
CA PHE A 292 -14.30 -0.80 10.87
C PHE A 292 -15.27 0.29 10.41
N GLU A 293 -16.01 0.07 9.31
CA GLU A 293 -17.01 1.06 8.85
C GLU A 293 -18.17 1.19 9.83
N GLN A 294 -18.63 0.08 10.44
CA GLN A 294 -19.63 0.14 11.52
C GLN A 294 -19.10 0.95 12.71
N ASN A 295 -17.84 0.77 13.11
CA ASN A 295 -17.24 1.56 14.18
C ASN A 295 -17.18 3.06 13.84
N ASN A 296 -16.80 3.41 12.60
CA ASN A 296 -16.76 4.78 12.12
C ASN A 296 -18.16 5.43 12.11
N LEU A 297 -19.18 4.70 11.68
CA LEU A 297 -20.59 5.15 11.73
C LEU A 297 -21.06 5.34 13.18
N GLY A 298 -20.61 4.46 14.10
CA GLY A 298 -20.84 4.64 15.53
C GLY A 298 -20.26 5.96 16.05
N ASP A 299 -19.03 6.29 15.65
CA ASP A 299 -18.38 7.56 16.02
C ASP A 299 -19.14 8.77 15.44
N ILE A 300 -19.69 8.70 14.21
CA ILE A 300 -20.54 9.75 13.63
C ILE A 300 -21.77 10.00 14.52
N HIS A 301 -22.50 8.95 14.85
CA HIS A 301 -23.73 9.10 15.65
C HIS A 301 -23.44 9.54 17.08
N TRP A 302 -22.34 9.09 17.69
CA TRP A 302 -21.90 9.56 18.98
C TRP A 302 -21.58 11.07 18.96
N ASN A 303 -20.83 11.53 17.95
CA ASN A 303 -20.56 12.96 17.77
C ASN A 303 -21.86 13.77 17.55
N ARG A 304 -22.76 13.26 16.68
CA ARG A 304 -24.05 13.92 16.42
C ARG A 304 -24.88 14.06 17.69
N ALA A 305 -24.91 13.02 18.55
CA ALA A 305 -25.57 13.07 19.85
C ALA A 305 -24.96 14.13 20.75
N SER A 306 -23.64 14.29 20.74
CA SER A 306 -22.90 15.30 21.52
C SER A 306 -23.15 16.73 21.04
N TYR A 307 -23.45 16.91 19.75
CA TYR A 307 -23.83 18.22 19.15
C TYR A 307 -25.33 18.52 19.19
N GLY A 308 -26.12 17.81 20.01
CA GLY A 308 -27.53 18.11 20.24
C GLY A 308 -28.54 17.16 19.62
N GLY A 309 -28.10 16.09 18.95
CA GLY A 309 -28.97 15.07 18.36
C GLY A 309 -29.72 14.19 19.38
N GLY A 310 -29.33 14.25 20.65
CA GLY A 310 -30.06 13.66 21.75
C GLY A 310 -30.07 12.12 21.79
N LYS A 311 -31.02 11.58 22.56
CA LYS A 311 -31.15 10.15 22.87
C LYS A 311 -31.18 9.22 21.63
N PRO A 312 -31.89 9.54 20.51
CA PRO A 312 -31.92 8.66 19.35
C PRO A 312 -30.52 8.42 18.75
N GLU A 313 -29.67 9.43 18.71
CA GLU A 313 -28.33 9.31 18.14
C GLU A 313 -27.39 8.46 19.03
N TYR A 314 -27.50 8.57 20.37
CA TYR A 314 -26.79 7.67 21.28
C TYR A 314 -27.17 6.19 21.07
N LEU A 315 -28.46 5.91 20.87
CA LEU A 315 -28.93 4.54 20.62
C LEU A 315 -28.39 4.00 19.29
N LYS A 316 -28.35 4.81 18.24
CA LYS A 316 -27.73 4.42 16.98
C LYS A 316 -26.22 4.15 17.14
N ALA A 317 -25.51 5.02 17.86
CA ALA A 317 -24.09 4.84 18.12
C ALA A 317 -23.80 3.48 18.78
N ILE A 318 -24.58 3.12 19.81
CA ILE A 318 -24.47 1.83 20.50
C ILE A 318 -24.68 0.68 19.52
N ALA A 319 -25.74 0.74 18.70
CA ALA A 319 -26.05 -0.32 17.74
C ALA A 319 -24.91 -0.51 16.71
N PHE A 320 -24.35 0.57 16.19
CA PHE A 320 -23.23 0.50 15.26
C PHE A 320 -21.96 -0.07 15.91
N PHE A 321 -21.64 0.32 17.15
CA PHE A 321 -20.49 -0.25 17.87
C PHE A 321 -20.71 -1.74 18.22
N GLU A 322 -21.91 -2.17 18.54
CA GLU A 322 -22.24 -3.59 18.76
C GLU A 322 -22.07 -4.39 17.46
N ASN A 323 -22.51 -3.86 16.32
CA ASN A 323 -22.27 -4.44 15.01
C ASN A 323 -20.77 -4.54 14.71
N ALA A 324 -19.99 -3.48 14.99
CA ALA A 324 -18.54 -3.48 14.81
C ALA A 324 -17.87 -4.59 15.63
N LYS A 325 -18.21 -4.69 16.92
CA LYS A 325 -17.71 -5.73 17.83
C LYS A 325 -18.01 -7.13 17.29
N GLN A 326 -19.24 -7.36 16.85
CA GLN A 326 -19.62 -8.64 16.27
C GLN A 326 -18.80 -8.95 15.00
N GLY A 327 -18.66 -8.01 14.07
CA GLY A 327 -17.88 -8.17 12.85
C GLY A 327 -16.40 -8.43 13.12
N PHE A 328 -15.78 -7.75 14.10
CA PHE A 328 -14.42 -8.04 14.52
C PHE A 328 -14.27 -9.45 15.08
N THR A 329 -15.24 -9.91 15.86
CA THR A 329 -15.26 -11.27 16.41
C THR A 329 -15.36 -12.31 15.30
N GLU A 330 -16.26 -12.13 14.34
CA GLU A 330 -16.44 -13.02 13.17
C GLU A 330 -15.20 -13.06 12.26
N ALA A 331 -14.50 -11.93 12.14
CA ALA A 331 -13.25 -11.84 11.40
C ALA A 331 -12.04 -12.43 12.16
N GLY A 332 -12.20 -12.86 13.41
CA GLY A 332 -11.08 -13.29 14.26
C GLY A 332 -10.10 -12.16 14.62
N TYR A 333 -10.50 -10.90 14.44
CA TYR A 333 -9.66 -9.73 14.68
C TYR A 333 -10.03 -9.05 16.01
N THR A 334 -9.42 -9.51 17.10
CA THR A 334 -9.84 -9.14 18.48
C THR A 334 -9.24 -7.84 19.00
N ILE A 335 -8.20 -7.28 18.35
CA ILE A 335 -7.47 -6.09 18.82
C ILE A 335 -8.37 -4.88 19.08
N PRO A 336 -9.37 -4.51 18.23
CA PRO A 336 -10.21 -3.35 18.44
C PRO A 336 -11.33 -3.56 19.47
N ILE A 337 -11.64 -4.82 19.86
CA ILE A 337 -12.81 -5.14 20.68
C ILE A 337 -12.80 -4.41 22.03
N PRO A 338 -11.69 -4.39 22.82
CA PRO A 338 -11.69 -3.68 24.11
C PRO A 338 -11.97 -2.18 23.98
N LEU A 339 -11.46 -1.54 22.93
CA LEU A 339 -11.73 -0.12 22.68
C LEU A 339 -13.19 0.10 22.25
N THR A 340 -13.74 -0.80 21.46
CA THR A 340 -15.15 -0.75 21.04
C THR A 340 -16.08 -0.92 22.26
N ASP A 341 -15.78 -1.85 23.16
CA ASP A 341 -16.52 -2.03 24.42
C ASP A 341 -16.46 -0.76 25.30
N GLN A 342 -15.27 -0.16 25.43
CA GLN A 342 -15.12 1.11 26.15
C GLN A 342 -15.98 2.23 25.54
N LYS A 343 -16.04 2.34 24.21
CA LYS A 343 -16.92 3.31 23.51
C LYS A 343 -18.39 3.05 23.84
N ILE A 344 -18.84 1.80 23.78
CA ILE A 344 -20.23 1.42 24.12
C ILE A 344 -20.57 1.85 25.55
N ASP A 345 -19.69 1.57 26.50
CA ASP A 345 -19.92 1.92 27.91
C ASP A 345 -19.97 3.44 28.12
N LEU A 346 -19.07 4.19 27.50
CA LEU A 346 -19.07 5.66 27.54
C LEU A 346 -20.36 6.25 26.96
N VAL A 347 -20.83 5.74 25.81
CA VAL A 347 -22.07 6.19 25.20
C VAL A 347 -23.29 5.87 26.09
N LYS A 348 -23.34 4.67 26.70
CA LYS A 348 -24.39 4.27 27.65
C LYS A 348 -24.41 5.19 28.91
N GLN A 349 -23.25 5.53 29.42
CA GLN A 349 -23.14 6.48 30.56
C GLN A 349 -23.64 7.90 30.21
N GLN A 350 -23.33 8.37 28.98
CA GLN A 350 -23.80 9.67 28.51
C GLN A 350 -25.33 9.67 28.28
N LEU A 351 -25.84 8.58 27.71
CA LEU A 351 -27.26 8.37 27.50
C LEU A 351 -28.06 8.39 28.81
N ALA A 352 -27.53 7.80 29.88
CA ALA A 352 -28.19 7.75 31.18
C ALA A 352 -28.28 9.12 31.89
N LYS A 353 -27.47 10.10 31.46
CA LYS A 353 -27.47 11.47 32.02
C LYS A 353 -28.44 12.43 31.29
N LYS A 354 -29.06 11.96 30.22
CA LYS A 354 -30.00 12.73 29.35
C LYS A 354 -31.45 12.24 29.55
#